data_08d0cd0eb1ad2567d452fa37bf4e544f
#
_entry.id   08d0cd0eb1ad2567d452fa37bf4e544f
#
_cell.length_a   1.000
_cell.length_b   1.000
_cell.length_c   1.000
_cell.angle_alpha   90.00
_cell.angle_beta   90.00
_cell.angle_gamma   90.00
#
_symmetry.space_group_name_H-M   'P 1'
#
loop_
_entity.id
_entity.type
_entity.pdbx_description
1 polymer ?
#
loop_
_entity_poly.entity_id
_entity_poly.type
_entity_poly.pdbx_seq_one_letter_code
_entity_poly.pdbx_strand_id
1 'polypeptide(L)'
;MKFEEFPLNVPDFKKISKKLTALIDSFASAKSAKEAAAALKRINKYSEDLSTDMTVIEVRYTIDTRNPEYEKAQEVVDEVGPQVSALYNRFNKLLVASPFRPELEKMYGSYLFRMIENNLKTFDEKII
;
A
#
# COMPACT_ATOMS: atom_id res chain seq x y z
N MET A 1 1.25 -11.88 21.32
CA MET A 1 2.42 -10.98 21.32
C MET A 1 2.01 -9.61 21.78
N LYS A 2 2.69 -9.05 22.76
CA LYS A 2 2.44 -7.68 23.20
C LYS A 2 2.94 -6.69 22.16
N PHE A 3 2.34 -5.51 22.11
CA PHE A 3 2.70 -4.52 21.09
C PHE A 3 4.19 -4.13 21.16
N GLU A 4 4.76 -4.02 22.35
CA GLU A 4 6.17 -3.68 22.55
C GLU A 4 7.14 -4.76 22.05
N GLU A 5 6.64 -5.95 21.79
CA GLU A 5 7.45 -7.08 21.30
C GLU A 5 7.56 -7.11 19.77
N PHE A 6 6.75 -6.29 19.06
CA PHE A 6 6.87 -6.19 17.61
C PHE A 6 8.20 -5.54 17.23
N PRO A 7 8.87 -6.07 16.21
CA PRO A 7 10.12 -5.46 15.75
C PRO A 7 9.88 -4.07 15.15
N LEU A 8 10.85 -3.18 15.32
CA LEU A 8 10.82 -1.86 14.72
C LEU A 8 11.40 -1.96 13.30
N ASN A 9 10.54 -2.15 12.32
CA ASN A 9 10.93 -2.27 10.91
C ASN A 9 10.80 -0.91 10.22
N VAL A 10 11.92 -0.18 10.10
CA VAL A 10 11.92 1.13 9.46
C VAL A 10 11.80 0.94 7.94
N PRO A 11 10.82 1.61 7.29
CA PRO A 11 10.64 1.44 5.86
C PRO A 11 11.81 2.01 5.05
N ASP A 12 12.21 1.25 4.01
CA ASP A 12 13.23 1.66 3.05
C ASP A 12 12.54 1.81 1.70
N PHE A 13 12.33 3.04 1.25
CA PHE A 13 11.58 3.30 0.02
C PHE A 13 12.20 2.64 -1.22
N LYS A 14 13.51 2.55 -1.28
CA LYS A 14 14.19 1.88 -2.40
C LYS A 14 13.76 0.42 -2.53
N LYS A 15 13.74 -0.30 -1.41
CA LYS A 15 13.30 -1.70 -1.37
C LYS A 15 11.80 -1.82 -1.62
N ILE A 16 11.01 -0.93 -1.03
CA ILE A 16 9.55 -0.91 -1.19
C ILE A 16 9.20 -0.66 -2.67
N SER A 17 9.81 0.35 -3.27
CA SER A 17 9.57 0.71 -4.67
C SER A 17 9.88 -0.46 -5.60
N LYS A 18 11.02 -1.12 -5.40
CA LYS A 18 11.43 -2.28 -6.20
C LYS A 18 10.44 -3.44 -6.07
N LYS A 19 10.07 -3.78 -4.83
CA LYS A 19 9.14 -4.88 -4.56
C LYS A 19 7.75 -4.59 -5.09
N LEU A 20 7.23 -3.40 -4.79
CA LEU A 20 5.88 -3.02 -5.18
C LEU A 20 5.76 -2.89 -6.70
N THR A 21 6.76 -2.30 -7.37
CA THR A 21 6.78 -2.22 -8.83
C THR A 21 6.75 -3.61 -9.46
N ALA A 22 7.51 -4.57 -8.93
CA ALA A 22 7.50 -5.94 -9.44
C ALA A 22 6.12 -6.59 -9.28
N LEU A 23 5.45 -6.36 -8.16
CA LEU A 23 4.10 -6.87 -7.91
C LEU A 23 3.07 -6.23 -8.84
N ILE A 24 3.18 -4.92 -9.06
CA ILE A 24 2.30 -4.16 -9.97
C ILE A 24 2.49 -4.66 -11.40
N ASP A 25 3.73 -4.88 -11.82
CA ASP A 25 4.05 -5.42 -13.15
C ASP A 25 3.45 -6.82 -13.34
N SER A 26 3.47 -7.65 -12.30
CA SER A 26 2.83 -8.97 -12.33
C SER A 26 1.32 -8.86 -12.55
N PHE A 27 0.68 -7.88 -11.93
CA PHE A 27 -0.74 -7.60 -12.15
C PHE A 27 -0.99 -7.11 -13.58
N ALA A 28 -0.19 -6.15 -14.03
CA ALA A 28 -0.35 -5.55 -15.36
C ALA A 28 -0.13 -6.56 -16.49
N SER A 29 0.75 -7.56 -16.28
CA SER A 29 1.06 -8.58 -17.28
C SER A 29 0.22 -9.86 -17.15
N ALA A 30 -0.74 -9.90 -16.22
CA ALA A 30 -1.61 -11.05 -16.01
C ALA A 30 -2.39 -11.37 -17.29
N LYS A 31 -2.47 -12.65 -17.64
CA LYS A 31 -3.14 -13.13 -18.86
C LYS A 31 -4.53 -13.71 -18.58
N SER A 32 -4.91 -13.80 -17.32
CA SER A 32 -6.22 -14.32 -16.91
C SER A 32 -6.68 -13.63 -15.66
N ALA A 33 -7.99 -13.69 -15.38
CA ALA A 33 -8.56 -13.16 -14.14
C ALA A 33 -7.95 -13.85 -12.91
N LYS A 34 -7.64 -15.14 -13.01
CA LYS A 34 -7.00 -15.90 -11.92
C LYS A 34 -5.62 -15.36 -11.60
N GLU A 35 -4.81 -15.09 -12.63
CA GLU A 35 -3.47 -14.50 -12.44
C GLU A 35 -3.57 -13.09 -11.86
N ALA A 36 -4.51 -12.28 -12.38
CA ALA A 36 -4.74 -10.93 -11.87
C ALA A 36 -5.15 -10.95 -10.40
N ALA A 37 -6.05 -11.84 -10.02
CA ALA A 37 -6.49 -12.00 -8.63
C ALA A 37 -5.34 -12.44 -7.72
N ALA A 38 -4.49 -13.34 -8.18
CA ALA A 38 -3.32 -13.79 -7.40
C ALA A 38 -2.34 -12.64 -7.17
N ALA A 39 -2.09 -11.83 -8.20
CA ALA A 39 -1.21 -10.66 -8.06
C ALA A 39 -1.81 -9.62 -7.11
N LEU A 40 -3.12 -9.35 -7.22
CA LEU A 40 -3.83 -8.43 -6.34
C LEU A 40 -3.74 -8.87 -4.88
N LYS A 41 -3.89 -10.18 -4.62
CA LYS A 41 -3.78 -10.73 -3.27
C LYS A 41 -2.39 -10.47 -2.68
N ARG A 42 -1.33 -10.64 -3.47
CA ARG A 42 0.05 -10.37 -3.03
C ARG A 42 0.26 -8.89 -2.75
N ILE A 43 -0.29 -8.00 -3.59
CA ILE A 43 -0.20 -6.56 -3.40
C ILE A 43 -0.91 -6.16 -2.11
N ASN A 44 -2.10 -6.68 -1.85
CA ASN A 44 -2.86 -6.40 -0.63
C ASN A 44 -2.12 -6.89 0.62
N LYS A 45 -1.51 -8.07 0.55
CA LYS A 45 -0.73 -8.61 1.66
C LYS A 45 0.48 -7.72 1.97
N TYR A 46 1.18 -7.29 0.94
CA TYR A 46 2.32 -6.39 1.09
C TYR A 46 1.90 -5.05 1.68
N SER A 47 0.76 -4.51 1.26
CA SER A 47 0.18 -3.29 1.79
C SER A 47 -0.13 -3.41 3.29
N GLU A 48 -0.72 -4.54 3.70
CA GLU A 48 -1.01 -4.81 5.11
C GLU A 48 0.27 -4.88 5.95
N ASP A 49 1.30 -5.54 5.45
CA ASP A 49 2.58 -5.67 6.15
C ASP A 49 3.26 -4.30 6.32
N LEU A 50 3.25 -3.47 5.27
CA LEU A 50 3.79 -2.10 5.35
C LEU A 50 3.01 -1.25 6.34
N SER A 51 1.68 -1.33 6.30
CA SER A 51 0.81 -0.58 7.20
C SER A 51 1.06 -0.98 8.66
N THR A 52 1.24 -2.26 8.93
CA THR A 52 1.57 -2.76 10.27
C THR A 52 2.90 -2.20 10.75
N ASP A 53 3.94 -2.26 9.92
CA ASP A 53 5.27 -1.75 10.28
C ASP A 53 5.22 -0.25 10.59
N MET A 54 4.53 0.53 9.78
CA MET A 54 4.40 1.98 9.98
C MET A 54 3.59 2.30 11.24
N THR A 55 2.53 1.54 11.51
CA THR A 55 1.70 1.71 12.71
C THR A 55 2.49 1.41 13.97
N VAL A 56 3.32 0.37 13.98
CA VAL A 56 4.20 0.06 15.12
C VAL A 56 5.08 1.26 15.45
N ILE A 57 5.69 1.86 14.43
CA ILE A 57 6.55 3.03 14.61
C ILE A 57 5.77 4.20 15.18
N GLU A 58 4.60 4.51 14.63
CA GLU A 58 3.75 5.62 15.06
C GLU A 58 3.32 5.47 16.53
N VAL A 59 2.90 4.27 16.92
CA VAL A 59 2.46 4.00 18.28
C VAL A 59 3.63 4.11 19.26
N ARG A 60 4.79 3.56 18.93
CA ARG A 60 5.98 3.66 19.80
C ARG A 60 6.42 5.10 19.98
N TYR A 61 6.43 5.88 18.92
CA TYR A 61 6.77 7.31 19.00
C TYR A 61 5.76 8.05 19.87
N THR A 62 4.47 7.73 19.76
CA THR A 62 3.42 8.34 20.57
C THR A 62 3.59 8.02 22.05
N ILE A 63 4.01 6.80 22.39
CA ILE A 63 4.26 6.36 23.76
C ILE A 63 5.51 7.03 24.35
N ASP A 64 6.56 7.18 23.55
CA ASP A 64 7.83 7.75 24.01
C ASP A 64 8.41 8.69 22.96
N THR A 65 7.98 9.97 23.02
CA THR A 65 8.41 11.01 22.09
C THR A 65 9.85 11.47 22.32
N ARG A 66 10.48 11.05 23.42
CA ARG A 66 11.87 11.42 23.77
C ARG A 66 12.89 10.43 23.23
N ASN A 67 12.45 9.26 22.77
CA ASN A 67 13.36 8.24 22.23
C ASN A 67 13.85 8.66 20.85
N PRO A 68 15.17 8.95 20.66
CA PRO A 68 15.70 9.40 19.38
C PRO A 68 15.53 8.36 18.26
N GLU A 69 15.55 7.07 18.59
CA GLU A 69 15.34 5.99 17.61
C GLU A 69 13.92 6.03 17.05
N TYR A 70 12.92 6.24 17.92
CA TYR A 70 11.52 6.32 17.52
C TYR A 70 11.25 7.59 16.71
N GLU A 71 11.87 8.71 17.10
CA GLU A 71 11.75 9.97 16.39
C GLU A 71 12.30 9.86 14.96
N LYS A 72 13.48 9.26 14.80
CA LYS A 72 14.08 9.02 13.48
C LYS A 72 13.22 8.11 12.63
N ALA A 73 12.69 7.04 13.23
CA ALA A 73 11.83 6.11 12.51
C ALA A 73 10.55 6.81 12.03
N GLN A 74 9.96 7.67 12.87
CA GLN A 74 8.76 8.44 12.50
C GLN A 74 9.06 9.43 11.36
N GLU A 75 10.21 10.08 11.37
CA GLU A 75 10.63 10.96 10.28
C GLU A 75 10.69 10.22 8.95
N VAL A 76 11.23 8.99 8.96
CA VAL A 76 11.28 8.15 7.76
C VAL A 76 9.87 7.80 7.28
N VAL A 77 8.96 7.44 8.20
CA VAL A 77 7.56 7.14 7.85
C VAL A 77 6.90 8.35 7.20
N ASP A 78 7.11 9.55 7.77
CA ASP A 78 6.52 10.78 7.24
C ASP A 78 7.04 11.11 5.84
N GLU A 79 8.28 10.78 5.54
CA GLU A 79 8.89 10.98 4.22
C GLU A 79 8.45 9.92 3.22
N VAL A 80 8.46 8.66 3.64
CA VAL A 80 8.17 7.50 2.75
C VAL A 80 6.67 7.34 2.47
N GLY A 81 5.82 7.66 3.45
CA GLY A 81 4.37 7.47 3.33
C GLY A 81 3.76 8.04 2.05
N PRO A 82 3.96 9.34 1.74
CA PRO A 82 3.40 9.92 0.51
C PRO A 82 3.94 9.26 -0.77
N GLN A 83 5.19 8.83 -0.78
CA GLN A 83 5.79 8.15 -1.93
C GLN A 83 5.17 6.78 -2.16
N VAL A 84 4.91 6.04 -1.08
CA VAL A 84 4.21 4.74 -1.15
C VAL A 84 2.77 4.94 -1.61
N SER A 85 2.08 5.96 -1.09
CA SER A 85 0.72 6.29 -1.52
C SER A 85 0.64 6.58 -3.02
N ALA A 86 1.63 7.29 -3.56
CA ALA A 86 1.68 7.57 -5.00
C ALA A 86 1.79 6.30 -5.83
N LEU A 87 2.59 5.32 -5.37
CA LEU A 87 2.71 4.01 -6.04
C LEU A 87 1.38 3.24 -6.00
N TYR A 88 0.69 3.24 -4.86
CA TYR A 88 -0.62 2.58 -4.75
C TYR A 88 -1.69 3.25 -5.59
N ASN A 89 -1.67 4.58 -5.71
CA ASN A 89 -2.59 5.28 -6.60
C ASN A 89 -2.35 4.90 -8.06
N ARG A 90 -1.09 4.75 -8.45
CA ARG A 90 -0.73 4.29 -9.78
C ARG A 90 -1.25 2.88 -10.03
N PHE A 91 -1.10 1.98 -9.06
CA PHE A 91 -1.67 0.64 -9.13
C PHE A 91 -3.19 0.67 -9.22
N ASN A 92 -3.85 1.51 -8.41
CA ASN A 92 -5.31 1.61 -8.41
C ASN A 92 -5.86 2.05 -9.77
N LYS A 93 -5.14 2.93 -10.49
CA LYS A 93 -5.51 3.30 -11.86
C LYS A 93 -5.47 2.09 -12.79
N LEU A 94 -4.45 1.25 -12.66
CA LEU A 94 -4.34 0.01 -13.43
C LEU A 94 -5.45 -0.98 -13.06
N LEU A 95 -5.78 -1.05 -11.78
CA LEU A 95 -6.81 -1.95 -11.27
C LEU A 95 -8.19 -1.63 -11.86
N VAL A 96 -8.60 -0.35 -11.81
CA VAL A 96 -9.92 0.04 -12.33
C VAL A 96 -10.00 -0.02 -13.84
N ALA A 97 -8.87 0.08 -14.53
CA ALA A 97 -8.78 -0.03 -15.99
C ALA A 97 -8.48 -1.45 -16.47
N SER A 98 -8.38 -2.43 -15.55
CA SER A 98 -8.02 -3.80 -15.89
C SER A 98 -9.06 -4.45 -16.80
N PRO A 99 -8.64 -5.21 -17.84
CA PRO A 99 -9.57 -5.99 -18.65
C PRO A 99 -10.28 -7.09 -17.85
N PHE A 100 -9.75 -7.45 -16.67
CA PHE A 100 -10.34 -8.47 -15.80
C PHE A 100 -11.22 -7.87 -14.70
N ARG A 101 -11.47 -6.56 -14.76
CA ARG A 101 -12.30 -5.88 -13.77
C ARG A 101 -13.65 -6.55 -13.51
N PRO A 102 -14.43 -6.98 -14.54
CA PRO A 102 -15.71 -7.64 -14.26
C PRO A 102 -15.58 -8.88 -13.37
N GLU A 103 -14.57 -9.70 -13.61
CA GLU A 103 -14.30 -10.89 -12.81
C GLU A 103 -13.82 -10.53 -11.41
N LEU A 104 -12.96 -9.53 -11.31
CA LEU A 104 -12.46 -9.05 -10.02
C LEU A 104 -13.58 -8.43 -9.18
N GLU A 105 -14.52 -7.71 -9.80
CA GLU A 105 -15.69 -7.17 -9.11
C GLU A 105 -16.58 -8.28 -8.55
N LYS A 106 -16.69 -9.41 -9.24
CA LYS A 106 -17.44 -10.57 -8.72
C LYS A 106 -16.77 -11.17 -7.49
N MET A 107 -15.44 -11.15 -7.44
CA MET A 107 -14.67 -11.69 -6.30
C MET A 107 -14.67 -10.77 -5.10
N TYR A 108 -14.52 -9.45 -5.30
CA TYR A 108 -14.28 -8.46 -4.25
C TYR A 108 -15.44 -7.48 -4.05
N GLY A 109 -16.41 -7.45 -4.98
CA GLY A 109 -17.56 -6.56 -4.92
C GLY A 109 -17.35 -5.26 -5.70
N SER A 110 -18.44 -4.78 -6.32
CA SER A 110 -18.41 -3.53 -7.12
C SER A 110 -18.17 -2.29 -6.27
N TYR A 111 -18.56 -2.33 -4.99
CA TYR A 111 -18.41 -1.21 -4.07
C TYR A 111 -16.94 -0.83 -3.87
N LEU A 112 -16.06 -1.84 -3.77
CA LEU A 112 -14.62 -1.60 -3.63
C LEU A 112 -14.08 -0.80 -4.82
N PHE A 113 -14.45 -1.18 -6.05
CA PHE A 113 -14.00 -0.50 -7.26
C PHE A 113 -14.53 0.92 -7.35
N ARG A 114 -15.78 1.15 -6.95
CA ARG A 114 -16.36 2.50 -6.91
C ARG A 114 -15.65 3.38 -5.88
N MET A 115 -15.31 2.82 -4.73
CA MET A 115 -14.54 3.52 -3.69
C MET A 115 -13.16 3.94 -4.23
N ILE A 116 -12.48 3.02 -4.91
CA ILE A 116 -11.16 3.28 -5.50
C ILE A 116 -11.26 4.39 -6.55
N GLU A 117 -12.26 4.34 -7.44
CA GLU A 117 -12.47 5.38 -8.45
C GLU A 117 -12.70 6.75 -7.81
N ASN A 118 -13.52 6.82 -6.77
CA ASN A 118 -13.77 8.07 -6.05
C ASN A 118 -12.50 8.61 -5.40
N ASN A 119 -11.68 7.74 -4.80
CA ASN A 119 -10.43 8.13 -4.18
C ASN A 119 -9.43 8.66 -5.21
N LEU A 120 -9.35 8.03 -6.37
CA LEU A 120 -8.48 8.48 -7.46
C LEU A 120 -8.91 9.86 -7.96
N LYS A 121 -10.19 10.09 -8.13
CA LYS A 121 -10.74 11.37 -8.56
C LYS A 121 -10.39 12.47 -7.56
N THR A 122 -10.59 12.22 -6.27
CA THR A 122 -10.27 13.18 -5.20
C THR A 122 -8.76 13.46 -5.14
N PHE A 123 -7.93 12.42 -5.30
CA PHE A 123 -6.48 12.57 -5.31
C PHE A 123 -6.01 13.45 -6.48
N ASP A 124 -6.54 13.21 -7.68
CA ASP A 124 -6.19 13.98 -8.85
C ASP A 124 -6.61 15.45 -8.72
N GLU A 125 -7.77 15.71 -8.12
CA GLU A 125 -8.27 17.06 -7.86
C GLU A 125 -7.37 17.81 -6.87
N LYS A 126 -6.77 17.12 -5.90
CA LYS A 126 -5.87 17.74 -4.92
C LYS A 126 -4.50 18.10 -5.49
N ILE A 127 -4.07 17.43 -6.53
CA ILE A 127 -2.78 17.71 -7.18
C ILE A 127 -2.86 18.94 -8.06
N ILE A 128 -4.04 19.27 -8.52
CA ILE A 128 -4.31 20.47 -9.31
C ILE A 128 -4.45 21.67 -8.38
#